data_f70be94a48f75338f3d89c9bbb9ebb62
#
_entry.id   f70be94a48f75338f3d89c9bbb9ebb62
#
_cell.length_a   1.000
_cell.length_b   1.000
_cell.length_c   1.000
_cell.angle_alpha   90.00
_cell.angle_beta   90.00
_cell.angle_gamma   90.00
#
_symmetry.space_group_name_H-M   'P 1'
#
loop_
_entity.id
_entity.type
_entity.pdbx_description
1 polymer ?
#
loop_
_entity_poly.entity_id
_entity_poly.type
_entity_poly.pdbx_seq_one_letter_code
_entity_poly.pdbx_strand_id
1 'polypeptide(L)'
;CFITKDNSNEFPNLMKLIKELQSKKTHEKVSKLVGKDLSNSYVRVEVICDRKGFWLKPHCDIEEKLMSCLLFVNKTNESEDLGTDFYNNDLKKVKTMPYKDNYGYFFTSGPGTWHGMEKKEIRKERRCLQVNYVTFKTDWKVD
;
A
#
# COMPACT_ATOMS: atom_id res chain seq x y z
N CYS A 1 -6.95 -5.08 -8.21
CA CYS A 1 -8.07 -4.27 -8.71
C CYS A 1 -7.98 -2.84 -8.17
N PHE A 2 -7.82 -1.86 -9.04
CA PHE A 2 -7.87 -0.45 -8.64
C PHE A 2 -9.31 0.01 -8.48
N ILE A 3 -9.54 0.83 -7.45
CA ILE A 3 -10.86 1.45 -7.24
C ILE A 3 -10.94 2.71 -8.09
N THR A 4 -11.88 2.70 -9.03
CA THR A 4 -12.14 3.76 -9.99
C THR A 4 -13.60 4.19 -9.91
N LYS A 5 -13.97 5.26 -10.62
CA LYS A 5 -15.38 5.66 -10.73
C LYS A 5 -16.26 4.55 -11.32
N ASP A 6 -15.70 3.73 -12.20
CA ASP A 6 -16.47 2.68 -12.90
C ASP A 6 -16.89 1.55 -11.95
N ASN A 7 -16.09 1.22 -10.93
CA ASN A 7 -16.39 0.13 -10.01
C ASN A 7 -16.68 0.59 -8.57
N SER A 8 -16.68 1.88 -8.31
CA SER A 8 -16.81 2.43 -6.96
C SER A 8 -18.08 1.98 -6.22
N ASN A 9 -19.16 1.74 -6.95
CA ASN A 9 -20.43 1.29 -6.38
C ASN A 9 -20.35 -0.11 -5.76
N GLU A 10 -19.37 -0.92 -6.16
CA GLU A 10 -19.14 -2.25 -5.61
C GLU A 10 -18.37 -2.21 -4.27
N PHE A 11 -17.78 -1.05 -3.94
CA PHE A 11 -16.89 -0.88 -2.80
C PHE A 11 -17.28 0.32 -1.92
N PRO A 12 -18.51 0.35 -1.34
CA PRO A 12 -18.98 1.54 -0.62
C PRO A 12 -18.13 1.90 0.60
N ASN A 13 -17.55 0.92 1.29
CA ASN A 13 -16.66 1.19 2.43
C ASN A 13 -15.30 1.74 2.00
N LEU A 14 -14.77 1.28 0.87
CA LEU A 14 -13.54 1.85 0.31
C LEU A 14 -13.77 3.28 -0.20
N MET A 15 -14.97 3.58 -0.67
CA MET A 15 -15.32 4.95 -1.05
C MET A 15 -15.34 5.90 0.16
N LYS A 16 -15.75 5.43 1.33
CA LYS A 16 -15.65 6.23 2.56
C LYS A 16 -14.19 6.51 2.91
N LEU A 17 -13.33 5.49 2.79
CA LEU A 17 -11.89 5.65 3.01
C LEU A 17 -11.29 6.64 2.01
N ILE A 18 -11.61 6.52 0.73
CA ILE A 18 -11.11 7.43 -0.31
C ILE A 18 -11.50 8.87 -0.02
N LYS A 19 -12.76 9.12 0.34
CA LYS A 19 -13.23 10.47 0.70
C LYS A 19 -12.48 11.04 1.89
N GLU A 20 -12.21 10.22 2.91
CA GLU A 20 -11.42 10.63 4.07
C GLU A 20 -10.00 10.98 3.66
N LEU A 21 -9.36 10.16 2.84
CA LEU A 21 -8.00 10.41 2.35
C LEU A 21 -7.90 11.65 1.46
N GLN A 22 -8.97 11.98 0.70
CA GLN A 22 -9.04 13.19 -0.11
C GLN A 22 -9.18 14.46 0.75
N SER A 23 -9.71 14.35 1.97
CA SER A 23 -10.02 15.51 2.80
C SER A 23 -8.77 16.29 3.17
N LYS A 24 -8.89 17.61 3.22
CA LYS A 24 -7.80 18.51 3.62
C LYS A 24 -7.23 18.16 4.99
N LYS A 25 -8.11 17.88 5.94
CA LYS A 25 -7.72 17.46 7.30
C LYS A 25 -6.79 16.26 7.30
N THR A 26 -7.12 15.23 6.53
CA THR A 26 -6.35 13.98 6.50
C THR A 26 -5.07 14.13 5.71
N HIS A 27 -5.10 14.70 4.50
CA HIS A 27 -3.86 14.83 3.73
C HIS A 27 -2.85 15.78 4.36
N GLU A 28 -3.28 16.83 5.07
CA GLU A 28 -2.37 17.69 5.83
C GLU A 28 -1.72 16.93 6.99
N LYS A 29 -2.48 16.10 7.70
CA LYS A 29 -1.95 15.25 8.77
C LYS A 29 -0.94 14.23 8.24
N VAL A 30 -1.25 13.57 7.14
CA VAL A 30 -0.34 12.61 6.50
C VAL A 30 0.90 13.33 5.96
N SER A 31 0.76 14.52 5.37
CA SER A 31 1.89 15.35 4.91
C SER A 31 2.90 15.58 6.02
N LYS A 32 2.45 15.90 7.22
CA LYS A 32 3.33 16.08 8.39
C LYS A 32 4.06 14.79 8.78
N LEU A 33 3.35 13.65 8.72
CA LEU A 33 3.94 12.35 9.08
C LEU A 33 4.98 11.89 8.08
N VAL A 34 4.78 12.12 6.79
CA VAL A 34 5.68 11.66 5.74
C VAL A 34 6.71 12.69 5.29
N GLY A 35 6.59 13.93 5.76
CA GLY A 35 7.50 15.02 5.39
C GLY A 35 7.40 15.45 3.93
N LYS A 36 6.26 15.24 3.29
CA LYS A 36 5.99 15.64 1.90
C LYS A 36 4.66 16.36 1.82
N ASP A 37 4.57 17.37 0.93
CA ASP A 37 3.33 18.06 0.64
C ASP A 37 2.44 17.17 -0.25
N LEU A 38 1.27 16.78 0.26
CA LEU A 38 0.31 15.96 -0.44
C LEU A 38 -0.80 16.78 -1.12
N SER A 39 -0.77 18.12 -1.00
CA SER A 39 -1.70 18.97 -1.75
C SER A 39 -1.51 18.76 -3.24
N ASN A 40 -2.58 18.91 -4.03
CA ASN A 40 -2.58 18.67 -5.48
C ASN A 40 -2.20 17.25 -5.91
N SER A 41 -2.16 16.32 -4.99
CA SER A 41 -1.96 14.90 -5.29
C SER A 41 -3.29 14.20 -5.57
N TYR A 42 -3.20 12.89 -5.77
CA TYR A 42 -4.35 12.02 -6.01
C TYR A 42 -4.25 10.80 -5.11
N VAL A 43 -5.40 10.31 -4.67
CA VAL A 43 -5.48 9.04 -3.94
C VAL A 43 -5.56 7.89 -4.94
N ARG A 44 -4.89 6.80 -4.65
CA ARG A 44 -5.01 5.54 -5.38
C ARG A 44 -5.21 4.40 -4.39
N VAL A 45 -6.23 3.60 -4.61
CA VAL A 45 -6.52 2.43 -3.76
C VAL A 45 -6.60 1.20 -4.64
N GLU A 46 -5.88 0.16 -4.25
CA GLU A 46 -5.84 -1.13 -4.94
C GLU A 46 -6.16 -2.26 -3.98
N VAL A 47 -7.11 -3.10 -4.36
CA VAL A 47 -7.40 -4.37 -3.69
C VAL A 47 -6.54 -5.44 -4.31
N ILE A 48 -5.70 -6.09 -3.51
CA ILE A 48 -4.72 -7.08 -3.95
C ILE A 48 -5.07 -8.45 -3.34
N CYS A 49 -4.99 -9.47 -4.17
CA CYS A 49 -5.12 -10.86 -3.76
C CYS A 49 -4.02 -11.68 -4.43
N ASP A 50 -3.00 -12.00 -3.67
CA ASP A 50 -1.88 -12.81 -4.13
C ASP A 50 -2.15 -14.29 -3.86
N ARG A 51 -1.79 -15.13 -4.80
CA ARG A 51 -2.03 -16.56 -4.75
C ARG A 51 -0.72 -17.34 -4.73
N LYS A 52 -0.84 -18.64 -4.56
CA LYS A 52 0.31 -19.57 -4.54
C LYS A 52 1.28 -19.28 -5.68
N GLY A 53 2.56 -19.17 -5.34
CA GLY A 53 3.62 -18.89 -6.28
C GLY A 53 3.94 -17.40 -6.48
N PHE A 54 3.17 -16.50 -5.90
CA PHE A 54 3.47 -15.07 -5.95
C PHE A 54 4.78 -14.74 -5.23
N TRP A 55 5.56 -13.85 -5.84
CA TRP A 55 6.73 -13.22 -5.24
C TRP A 55 6.97 -11.87 -5.91
N LEU A 56 7.70 -11.01 -5.25
CA LEU A 56 8.01 -9.68 -5.76
C LEU A 56 9.48 -9.38 -5.46
N LYS A 57 10.26 -9.15 -6.52
CA LYS A 57 11.69 -8.84 -6.34
C LYS A 57 11.88 -7.51 -5.59
N PRO A 58 12.99 -7.35 -4.87
CA PRO A 58 13.32 -6.09 -4.23
C PRO A 58 13.33 -4.93 -5.23
N HIS A 59 12.64 -3.85 -4.87
CA HIS A 59 12.56 -2.63 -5.67
C HIS A 59 12.31 -1.43 -4.76
N CYS A 60 12.56 -0.24 -5.27
CA CYS A 60 12.09 1.01 -4.67
C CYS A 60 10.89 1.50 -5.46
N ASP A 61 9.94 2.14 -4.78
CA ASP A 61 8.82 2.78 -5.44
C ASP A 61 9.28 3.98 -6.27
N ILE A 62 8.53 4.31 -7.32
CA ILE A 62 8.75 5.50 -8.14
C ILE A 62 8.50 6.77 -7.32
N GLU A 63 9.17 7.86 -7.67
CA GLU A 63 9.05 9.15 -6.96
C GLU A 63 7.63 9.70 -6.94
N GLU A 64 6.84 9.39 -7.95
CA GLU A 64 5.43 9.81 -8.08
C GLU A 64 4.54 9.21 -6.98
N LYS A 65 4.96 8.15 -6.32
CA LYS A 65 4.30 7.65 -5.11
C LYS A 65 4.81 8.42 -3.90
N LEU A 66 4.09 9.45 -3.50
CA LEU A 66 4.45 10.29 -2.35
C LEU A 66 4.36 9.54 -1.02
N MET A 67 3.42 8.61 -0.93
CA MET A 67 3.25 7.74 0.22
C MET A 67 2.68 6.41 -0.25
N SER A 68 3.17 5.32 0.31
CA SER A 68 2.64 3.96 0.12
C SER A 68 2.24 3.39 1.47
N CYS A 69 1.02 2.88 1.54
CA CYS A 69 0.48 2.22 2.73
C CYS A 69 -0.07 0.85 2.33
N LEU A 70 0.26 -0.17 3.11
CA LEU A 70 -0.36 -1.48 2.98
C LEU A 70 -1.13 -1.81 4.26
N LEU A 71 -2.37 -2.25 4.09
CA LEU A 71 -3.19 -2.81 5.15
C LEU A 71 -3.44 -4.27 4.83
N PHE A 72 -3.03 -5.16 5.72
CA PHE A 72 -3.19 -6.60 5.54
C PHE A 72 -4.56 -7.08 6.01
N VAL A 73 -5.11 -8.04 5.27
CA VAL A 73 -6.37 -8.70 5.56
C VAL A 73 -6.14 -10.21 5.61
N ASN A 74 -5.87 -10.73 6.81
CA ASN A 74 -5.55 -12.16 7.01
C ASN A 74 -6.74 -12.88 7.65
N LYS A 75 -7.75 -13.20 6.85
CA LYS A 75 -8.96 -13.90 7.31
C LYS A 75 -8.88 -15.42 7.18
N THR A 76 -7.85 -15.93 6.51
CA THR A 76 -7.66 -17.37 6.27
C THR A 76 -6.57 -17.98 7.12
N ASN A 77 -6.08 -17.23 8.10
CA ASN A 77 -5.03 -17.66 9.02
C ASN A 77 -3.76 -18.13 8.30
N GLU A 78 -3.32 -17.36 7.31
CA GLU A 78 -2.03 -17.58 6.65
C GLU A 78 -0.89 -17.20 7.59
N SER A 79 0.31 -17.68 7.27
CA SER A 79 1.51 -17.40 8.07
C SER A 79 1.83 -15.90 8.13
N GLU A 80 2.29 -15.42 9.28
CA GLU A 80 2.69 -14.03 9.47
C GLU A 80 3.92 -13.65 8.63
N ASP A 81 4.70 -14.60 8.14
CA ASP A 81 5.85 -14.33 7.29
C ASP A 81 5.49 -13.85 5.88
N LEU A 82 4.19 -13.88 5.52
CA LEU A 82 3.67 -13.41 4.22
C LEU A 82 3.50 -11.90 4.12
N GLY A 83 4.06 -11.13 5.03
CA GLY A 83 4.06 -9.66 4.95
C GLY A 83 5.00 -9.13 3.89
N THR A 84 5.40 -7.88 4.05
CA THR A 84 6.36 -7.24 3.14
C THR A 84 7.76 -7.38 3.68
N ASP A 85 8.69 -7.79 2.83
CA ASP A 85 10.10 -7.86 3.14
C ASP A 85 10.77 -6.53 2.82
N PHE A 86 11.55 -6.00 3.76
CA PHE A 86 12.39 -4.83 3.57
C PHE A 86 13.86 -5.23 3.52
N TYR A 87 14.61 -4.55 2.66
CA TYR A 87 16.01 -4.87 2.37
C TYR A 87 16.88 -3.63 2.59
N ASN A 88 18.16 -3.85 2.89
CA ASN A 88 19.16 -2.79 2.89
C ASN A 88 19.68 -2.51 1.46
N ASN A 89 20.63 -1.58 1.33
CA ASN A 89 21.20 -1.23 0.02
C ASN A 89 22.01 -2.35 -0.62
N ASP A 90 22.43 -3.37 0.14
CA ASP A 90 23.08 -4.57 -0.38
C ASP A 90 22.05 -5.66 -0.77
N LEU A 91 20.76 -5.32 -0.77
CA LEU A 91 19.64 -6.21 -1.06
C LEU A 91 19.55 -7.43 -0.12
N LYS A 92 20.05 -7.26 1.11
CA LYS A 92 19.87 -8.23 2.16
C LYS A 92 18.60 -7.90 2.96
N LYS A 93 17.78 -8.90 3.18
CA LYS A 93 16.55 -8.74 3.97
C LYS A 93 16.91 -8.37 5.40
N VAL A 94 16.34 -7.27 5.89
CA VAL A 94 16.55 -6.76 7.25
C VAL A 94 15.31 -6.86 8.12
N LYS A 95 14.12 -6.94 7.52
CA LYS A 95 12.86 -7.00 8.25
C LYS A 95 11.75 -7.55 7.37
N THR A 96 10.83 -8.29 7.98
CA THR A 96 9.53 -8.62 7.39
C THR A 96 8.44 -7.98 8.24
N MET A 97 7.60 -7.14 7.61
CA MET A 97 6.40 -6.64 8.26
C MET A 97 5.41 -7.77 8.40
N PRO A 98 4.88 -8.07 9.60
CA PRO A 98 4.07 -9.27 9.79
C PRO A 98 2.74 -9.19 9.06
N TYR A 99 2.35 -10.28 8.41
CA TYR A 99 1.05 -10.43 7.76
C TYR A 99 -0.01 -10.76 8.82
N LYS A 100 -0.45 -9.76 9.55
CA LYS A 100 -1.50 -9.86 10.57
C LYS A 100 -2.77 -9.19 10.07
N ASP A 101 -3.91 -9.76 10.44
CA ASP A 101 -5.20 -9.15 10.12
C ASP A 101 -5.33 -7.76 10.71
N ASN A 102 -5.81 -6.81 9.91
CA ASN A 102 -6.00 -5.41 10.30
C ASN A 102 -4.71 -4.71 10.78
N TYR A 103 -3.57 -5.16 10.31
CA TYR A 103 -2.26 -4.56 10.58
C TYR A 103 -1.75 -3.89 9.30
N GLY A 104 -1.18 -2.72 9.45
CA GLY A 104 -0.67 -1.98 8.30
C GLY A 104 0.55 -1.14 8.63
N TYR A 105 1.18 -0.64 7.60
CA TYR A 105 2.32 0.26 7.67
C TYR A 105 2.31 1.21 6.48
N PHE A 106 3.04 2.29 6.59
CA PHE A 106 3.25 3.20 5.46
C PHE A 106 4.71 3.66 5.40
N PHE A 107 5.11 4.08 4.23
CA PHE A 107 6.45 4.62 3.98
C PHE A 107 6.41 5.60 2.81
N THR A 108 7.48 6.37 2.65
CA THR A 108 7.68 7.26 1.51
C THR A 108 8.60 6.60 0.49
N SER A 109 8.42 6.92 -0.80
CA SER A 109 9.36 6.54 -1.83
C SER A 109 10.70 7.26 -1.63
N GLY A 110 11.78 6.60 -1.98
CA GLY A 110 13.11 7.17 -1.93
C GLY A 110 14.18 6.14 -2.26
N PRO A 111 15.41 6.59 -2.58
CA PRO A 111 16.52 5.68 -2.76
C PRO A 111 16.81 4.97 -1.44
N GLY A 112 16.93 3.66 -1.48
CA GLY A 112 17.19 2.85 -0.30
C GLY A 112 15.96 2.32 0.42
N THR A 113 14.74 2.68 0.03
CA THR A 113 13.51 2.05 0.55
C THR A 113 13.19 0.77 -0.23
N TRP A 114 14.12 -0.17 -0.19
CA TRP A 114 14.02 -1.44 -0.89
C TRP A 114 13.01 -2.35 -0.20
N HIS A 115 12.03 -2.84 -0.95
CA HIS A 115 11.00 -3.74 -0.44
C HIS A 115 10.54 -4.71 -1.52
N GLY A 116 9.93 -5.79 -1.09
CA GLY A 116 9.42 -6.83 -1.95
C GLY A 116 8.80 -7.95 -1.13
N MET A 117 8.79 -9.13 -1.68
CA MET A 117 8.33 -10.34 -1.01
C MET A 117 9.07 -11.54 -1.59
N GLU A 118 9.85 -12.22 -0.78
CA GLU A 118 10.46 -13.48 -1.16
C GLU A 118 9.38 -14.51 -1.48
N LYS A 119 9.71 -15.48 -2.30
CA LYS A 119 8.81 -16.60 -2.56
C LYS A 119 8.61 -17.41 -1.29
N LYS A 120 7.36 -17.45 -0.82
CA LYS A 120 6.95 -18.16 0.40
C LYS A 120 5.70 -18.98 0.11
N GLU A 121 5.37 -19.91 1.00
CA GLU A 121 4.16 -20.70 0.86
C GLU A 121 2.92 -19.87 1.18
N ILE A 122 2.07 -19.67 0.18
CA ILE A 122 0.72 -19.11 0.33
C ILE A 122 -0.22 -20.31 0.18
N ARG A 123 -0.95 -20.66 1.25
CA ARG A 123 -1.85 -21.83 1.24
C ARG A 123 -3.13 -21.56 0.45
N LYS A 124 -3.77 -20.44 0.71
CA LYS A 124 -5.00 -20.00 0.05
C LYS A 124 -4.78 -18.71 -0.69
N GLU A 125 -4.58 -17.62 0.04
CA GLU A 125 -4.39 -16.29 -0.52
C GLU A 125 -3.82 -15.31 0.50
N ARG A 126 -3.10 -14.33 -0.01
CA ARG A 126 -2.61 -13.18 0.75
C ARG A 126 -3.35 -11.94 0.25
N ARG A 127 -4.14 -11.34 1.10
CA ARG A 127 -4.93 -10.15 0.78
C ARG A 127 -4.35 -8.91 1.41
N CYS A 128 -4.30 -7.84 0.65
CA CYS A 128 -3.97 -6.53 1.19
C CYS A 128 -4.67 -5.42 0.42
N LEU A 129 -4.78 -4.30 1.10
CA LEU A 129 -5.23 -3.05 0.53
C LEU A 129 -4.00 -2.14 0.39
N GLN A 130 -3.69 -1.73 -0.83
CA GLN A 130 -2.64 -0.74 -1.06
C GLN A 130 -3.26 0.63 -1.24
N VAL A 131 -2.77 1.60 -0.48
CA VAL A 131 -3.21 2.99 -0.53
C VAL A 131 -2.01 3.86 -0.84
N ASN A 132 -2.15 4.72 -1.83
CA ASN A 132 -1.09 5.68 -2.19
C ASN A 132 -1.65 7.10 -2.27
N TYR A 133 -0.79 8.07 -1.96
CA TYR A 133 -0.88 9.41 -2.52
C TYR A 133 0.13 9.49 -3.67
N VAL A 134 -0.34 9.93 -4.83
CA VAL A 134 0.46 9.95 -6.08
C VAL A 134 0.37 11.31 -6.77
N THR A 135 1.39 11.64 -7.57
CA THR A 135 1.41 12.89 -8.34
C THR A 135 0.65 12.77 -9.65
N PHE A 136 0.54 11.57 -10.20
CA PHE A 136 -0.19 11.35 -11.46
C PHE A 136 -1.71 11.30 -11.23
N LYS A 137 -2.45 11.63 -12.28
CA LYS A 137 -3.92 11.72 -12.22
C LYS A 137 -4.56 10.35 -11.98
N THR A 138 -5.44 10.30 -10.98
CA THR A 138 -6.42 9.22 -10.78
C THR A 138 -7.82 9.85 -10.73
N ASP A 139 -8.83 9.05 -10.47
CA ASP A 139 -10.20 9.57 -10.29
C ASP A 139 -10.40 10.35 -8.98
N TRP A 140 -9.43 10.31 -8.06
CA TRP A 140 -9.59 10.75 -6.68
C TRP A 140 -8.60 11.86 -6.31
N LYS A 141 -8.84 13.06 -6.84
CA LYS A 141 -8.02 14.23 -6.50
C LYS A 141 -8.23 14.62 -5.04
N VAL A 142 -7.15 15.00 -4.35
CA VAL A 142 -7.24 15.53 -2.98
C VAL A 142 -7.78 16.97 -2.99
N ASP A 143 -8.42 17.34 -1.92
CA ASP A 143 -9.01 18.67 -1.72
C ASP A 143 -7.93 19.76 -1.46
#